data_ac6824f54415da2bb398c48ee0fb0a75
#
_entry.id   ac6824f54415da2bb398c48ee0fb0a75
#
_cell.length_a   1.000
_cell.length_b   1.000
_cell.length_c   1.000
_cell.angle_alpha   90.00
_cell.angle_beta   90.00
_cell.angle_gamma   90.00
#
_symmetry.space_group_name_H-M   'P 1'
#
loop_
_entity.id
_entity.type
_entity.pdbx_description
1 polymer ?
#
loop_
_entity_poly.entity_id
_entity_poly.type
_entity_poly.pdbx_seq_one_letter_code
_entity_poly.pdbx_strand_id
1 'polypeptide(L)' 'HVGGIIALLGGRENIVLVDACMTRLRVTVKDPAKVADLAAWKAEGALSLLVKGDGIQAVYGPKADVLKSDINDIL' A
#
# COMPACT_ATOMS: atom_id res chain seq x y z
N HIS A 1 9.81 7.90 1.54
CA HIS A 1 8.39 7.91 1.20
C HIS A 1 7.87 6.54 0.80
N VAL A 2 8.34 6.05 -0.33
CA VAL A 2 7.95 4.73 -0.82
C VAL A 2 8.44 3.64 0.11
N GLY A 3 9.63 3.78 0.64
CA GLY A 3 10.16 2.85 1.64
C GLY A 3 9.27 2.77 2.89
N GLY A 4 8.68 3.89 3.29
CA GLY A 4 7.72 3.91 4.39
C GLY A 4 6.46 3.12 4.07
N ILE A 5 5.95 3.25 2.84
CA ILE A 5 4.76 2.49 2.39
C ILE A 5 5.06 0.99 2.37
N ILE A 6 6.22 0.59 1.88
CA ILE A 6 6.61 -0.82 1.88
C ILE A 6 6.68 -1.37 3.31
N ALA A 7 7.23 -0.60 4.24
CA ALA A 7 7.27 -0.97 5.65
C ALA A 7 5.86 -1.11 6.24
N LEU A 8 4.94 -0.23 5.87
CA LEU A 8 3.54 -0.31 6.30
C LEU A 8 2.86 -1.58 5.82
N LEU A 9 3.29 -2.11 4.69
CA LEU A 9 2.74 -3.36 4.13
C LEU A 9 3.36 -4.61 4.74
N GLY A 10 4.30 -4.46 5.66
CA GLY A 10 4.98 -5.58 6.30
C GLY A 10 6.32 -5.95 5.66
N GLY A 11 6.84 -5.08 4.81
CA GLY A 11 8.10 -5.30 4.11
C GLY A 11 7.90 -5.91 2.73
N ARG A 12 8.96 -5.89 1.93
CA ARG A 12 8.94 -6.40 0.54
C ARG A 12 8.50 -7.86 0.45
N GLU A 13 8.89 -8.65 1.42
CA GLU A 13 8.58 -10.08 1.44
C GLU A 13 7.09 -10.36 1.61
N ASN A 14 6.35 -9.42 2.19
CA ASN A 14 4.92 -9.55 2.40
C ASN A 14 4.10 -9.11 1.18
N ILE A 15 4.72 -8.49 0.21
CA ILE A 15 4.04 -7.95 -0.97
C ILE A 15 4.02 -9.01 -2.08
N VAL A 16 2.83 -9.37 -2.52
CA VAL A 16 2.64 -10.34 -3.62
C VAL A 16 2.44 -9.60 -4.94
N LEU A 17 1.54 -8.62 -4.94
CA LEU A 17 1.15 -7.91 -6.14
C LEU A 17 0.82 -6.46 -5.78
N VAL A 18 1.27 -5.52 -6.61
CA VAL A 18 0.95 -4.11 -6.46
C VAL A 18 0.24 -3.64 -7.72
N ASP A 19 -0.90 -3.02 -7.56
CA ASP A 19 -1.67 -2.43 -8.64
C ASP A 19 -2.26 -1.10 -8.18
N ALA A 20 -2.78 -0.32 -9.11
CA ALA A 20 -3.43 0.95 -8.79
C ALA A 20 -4.65 1.15 -9.68
N CYS A 21 -5.74 1.58 -9.06
CA CYS A 21 -6.85 2.21 -9.76
C CYS A 21 -6.62 3.72 -9.76
N MET A 22 -7.55 4.48 -10.30
CA MET A 22 -7.39 5.94 -10.48
C MET A 22 -7.01 6.68 -9.20
N THR A 23 -7.53 6.24 -8.05
CA THR A 23 -7.34 6.93 -6.78
C THR A 23 -6.88 6.01 -5.65
N ARG A 24 -6.70 4.73 -5.92
CA ARG A 24 -6.38 3.73 -4.90
C ARG A 24 -5.16 2.92 -5.26
N LEU A 25 -4.29 2.74 -4.28
CA LEU A 25 -3.22 1.77 -4.36
C LEU A 25 -3.75 0.43 -3.85
N ARG A 26 -3.68 -0.60 -4.67
CA ARG A 26 -4.18 -1.94 -4.35
C ARG A 26 -3.01 -2.89 -4.24
N VAL A 27 -2.87 -3.49 -3.09
CA VAL A 27 -1.77 -4.42 -2.83
C VAL A 27 -2.31 -5.73 -2.31
N THR A 28 -1.80 -6.83 -2.85
CA THR A 28 -2.04 -8.15 -2.30
C THR A 28 -0.85 -8.52 -1.42
N VAL A 29 -1.12 -8.97 -0.20
CA VAL A 29 -0.09 -9.32 0.78
C VAL A 29 -0.21 -10.78 1.19
N LYS A 30 0.90 -11.36 1.67
CA LYS A 30 0.90 -12.73 2.17
C LYS A 30 0.24 -12.83 3.53
N ASP A 31 0.49 -11.84 4.39
CA ASP A 31 -0.04 -11.82 5.75
C ASP A 31 -0.60 -10.42 6.05
N PRO A 32 -1.92 -10.24 6.00
CA PRO A 32 -2.52 -8.93 6.28
C PRO A 32 -2.31 -8.47 7.72
N ALA A 33 -2.01 -9.36 8.65
CA ALA A 33 -1.73 -8.98 10.04
C ALA A 33 -0.44 -8.17 10.17
N LYS A 34 0.46 -8.24 9.19
CA LYS A 34 1.70 -7.44 9.17
C LYS A 34 1.51 -6.05 8.61
N VAL A 35 0.35 -5.74 8.07
CA VAL A 35 0.04 -4.43 7.52
C VAL A 35 -0.26 -3.46 8.65
N ALA A 36 0.33 -2.25 8.59
CA ALA A 36 0.13 -1.24 9.61
C ALA A 36 -1.33 -0.75 9.64
N ASP A 37 -1.71 -0.10 10.74
CA ASP A 37 -3.06 0.41 10.90
C ASP A 37 -3.29 1.70 10.09
N LEU A 38 -4.53 2.17 10.09
CA LEU A 38 -4.92 3.36 9.35
C LEU A 38 -4.14 4.61 9.78
N ALA A 39 -3.85 4.75 11.07
CA ALA A 39 -3.13 5.91 11.58
C ALA A 39 -1.74 6.01 10.96
N ALA A 40 -1.02 4.90 10.87
CA ALA A 40 0.29 4.85 10.24
C ALA A 40 0.22 5.17 8.74
N TRP A 41 -0.80 4.67 8.05
CA TRP A 41 -1.03 4.96 6.65
C TRP A 41 -1.34 6.44 6.40
N LYS A 42 -2.14 7.05 7.27
CA LYS A 42 -2.42 8.48 7.18
C LYS A 42 -1.17 9.33 7.38
N ALA A 43 -0.29 8.90 8.27
CA ALA A 43 0.99 9.59 8.48
C ALA A 43 1.85 9.60 7.23
N GLU A 44 1.70 8.60 6.36
CA GLU A 44 2.41 8.51 5.08
C GLU A 44 1.61 9.13 3.91
N GLY A 45 0.50 9.78 4.19
CA GLY A 45 -0.26 10.52 3.19
C GLY A 45 -1.50 9.83 2.65
N ALA A 46 -1.86 8.65 3.15
CA ALA A 46 -3.07 7.98 2.73
C ALA A 46 -4.32 8.70 3.27
N LEU A 47 -5.36 8.76 2.47
CA LEU A 47 -6.64 9.33 2.88
C LEU A 47 -7.49 8.31 3.63
N SER A 48 -7.41 7.06 3.25
CA SER A 48 -8.16 5.97 3.86
C SER A 48 -7.48 4.63 3.58
N LEU A 49 -7.88 3.60 4.32
CA LEU A 49 -7.35 2.25 4.16
C LEU A 49 -8.48 1.24 4.27
N LEU A 50 -8.53 0.30 3.33
CA LEU A 50 -9.45 -0.82 3.37
C LEU A 50 -8.65 -2.11 3.35
N VAL A 51 -8.98 -3.02 4.27
CA VAL A 51 -8.39 -4.36 4.31
C VAL A 51 -9.49 -5.38 4.08
N LYS A 52 -9.32 -6.21 3.05
CA LYS A 52 -10.31 -7.22 2.70
C LYS A 52 -9.58 -8.51 2.35
N GLY A 53 -9.57 -9.47 3.28
CA GLY A 53 -8.78 -10.68 3.12
C GLY A 53 -7.30 -10.34 2.97
N ASP A 54 -6.68 -10.79 1.89
CA ASP A 54 -5.29 -10.49 1.58
C ASP A 54 -5.10 -9.19 0.78
N GLY A 55 -6.20 -8.53 0.44
CA GLY A 55 -6.18 -7.30 -0.36
C GLY A 55 -6.20 -6.06 0.50
N ILE A 56 -5.23 -5.19 0.27
CA ILE A 56 -5.11 -3.90 0.95
C ILE A 56 -5.37 -2.81 -0.08
N GLN A 57 -6.27 -1.88 0.24
CA GLN A 57 -6.55 -0.74 -0.62
C GLN A 57 -6.30 0.54 0.16
N ALA A 58 -5.29 1.29 -0.25
CA ALA A 58 -4.98 2.59 0.33
C ALA A 58 -5.43 3.68 -0.64
N VAL A 59 -6.28 4.58 -0.16
CA VAL A 59 -6.81 5.67 -0.97
C VAL A 59 -5.85 6.85 -0.91
N TYR A 60 -5.29 7.23 -2.06
CA TYR A 60 -4.33 8.33 -2.18
C TYR A 60 -4.77 9.43 -3.14
N GLY A 61 -5.93 9.27 -3.77
CA GLY A 61 -6.34 10.18 -4.82
C GLY A 61 -5.45 10.03 -6.05
N PRO A 62 -5.17 11.13 -6.78
CA PRO A 62 -4.42 11.05 -8.05
C PRO A 62 -2.99 10.50 -7.93
N LYS A 63 -2.46 10.39 -6.72
CA LYS A 63 -1.08 9.92 -6.50
C LYS A 63 -0.91 8.41 -6.56
N ALA A 64 -2.00 7.65 -6.64
CA ALA A 64 -1.94 6.18 -6.56
C ALA A 64 -1.08 5.58 -7.68
N ASP A 65 -1.20 6.07 -8.91
CA ASP A 65 -0.42 5.58 -10.04
C ASP A 65 1.08 5.81 -9.86
N VAL A 66 1.46 6.97 -9.34
CA VAL A 66 2.86 7.31 -9.08
C VAL A 66 3.43 6.38 -8.01
N LEU A 67 2.67 6.14 -6.96
CA LEU A 67 3.09 5.25 -5.88
C LEU A 67 3.25 3.81 -6.35
N LYS A 68 2.34 3.32 -7.19
CA LYS A 68 2.47 1.99 -7.78
C LYS A 68 3.78 1.87 -8.56
N SER A 69 4.07 2.83 -9.41
CA SER A 69 5.28 2.84 -10.22
C SER A 69 6.53 2.85 -9.35
N ASP A 70 6.56 3.71 -8.34
CA ASP A 70 7.69 3.84 -7.43
C ASP A 70 7.91 2.55 -6.61
N ILE A 71 6.85 1.92 -6.15
CA ILE A 71 6.95 0.66 -5.40
C ILE A 71 7.49 -0.45 -6.30
N ASN A 72 6.98 -0.56 -7.52
CA ASN A 72 7.43 -1.59 -8.46
C ASN A 72 8.89 -1.40 -8.86
N ASP A 73 9.38 -0.17 -8.91
CA ASP A 73 10.78 0.10 -9.21
C ASP A 73 11.71 -0.42 -8.10
N ILE A 74 11.25 -0.46 -6.86
CA ILE A 74 12.03 -0.96 -5.73
C ILE A 74 11.95 -2.49 -5.65
N LEU A 75 10.78 -3.04 -5.92
CA LEU A 75 10.58 -4.48 -5.86
C LEU A 75 11.26 -5.18 -7.03
#